data_046ad6b9c96060658ed68e1a741a0eb9
#
_entry.id   046ad6b9c96060658ed68e1a741a0eb9
#
_cell.length_a   1.000
_cell.length_b   1.000
_cell.length_c   1.000
_cell.angle_alpha   90.00
_cell.angle_beta   90.00
_cell.angle_gamma   90.00
#
_symmetry.space_group_name_H-M   'P 1'
#
loop_
_entity.id
_entity.type
_entity.pdbx_description
1 polymer ?
#
loop_
_entity_poly.entity_id
_entity_poly.type
_entity_poly.pdbx_seq_one_letter_code
_entity_poly.pdbx_strand_id
1 'polypeptide(L)'
;NSRRQRQMCIRDRCKKVRKISYLELKQNVAKLAGALKGKGIKKGDRVIIYMPMIPEAVVAMLACARLGAIHSVVFGGFASSELAVRIDDCNAKAIIAGSCGLEPGRIVPYKPLLDEAISLAEHKPDFCIVYQREELRADLIEGRDFDWNDLVSEADEADCVPVRGEDPLYILYTSGTTGQPKGVIRPVGGHLVSLNWTMKNFYDIHPGEVFWAASDVGWVVGHSYIVYAPLVSGTTSVLFEGKPVGTPDAGTFWRVISCLLYTSDAADDC
;
A
#
# COMPACT_ATOMS: atom_id res chain seq x y z
N ASN A 1 5.01 28.54 -17.71
CA ASN A 1 4.18 27.80 -16.73
C ASN A 1 4.37 26.29 -16.91
N SER A 2 5.54 25.76 -16.56
CA SER A 2 5.74 24.32 -16.49
C SER A 2 4.88 23.80 -15.33
N ARG A 3 3.82 23.06 -15.61
CA ARG A 3 3.12 22.25 -14.64
C ARG A 3 4.13 21.21 -14.15
N ARG A 4 4.79 21.46 -12.99
CA ARG A 4 5.62 20.46 -12.34
C ARG A 4 4.75 19.22 -12.14
N GLN A 5 5.11 18.15 -12.80
CA GLN A 5 4.39 16.89 -12.76
C GLN A 5 4.53 16.33 -11.34
N ARG A 6 3.41 16.21 -10.61
CA ARG A 6 3.39 15.62 -9.27
C ARG A 6 3.73 14.14 -9.40
N GLN A 7 4.68 13.67 -8.62
CA GLN A 7 5.27 12.33 -8.76
C GLN A 7 5.35 11.62 -7.41
N MET A 8 5.31 10.30 -7.44
CA MET A 8 5.71 9.43 -6.34
C MET A 8 7.05 8.80 -6.69
N CYS A 9 8.08 9.05 -5.89
CA CYS A 9 9.41 8.49 -6.10
C CYS A 9 9.57 7.23 -5.25
N ILE A 10 10.07 6.16 -5.88
CA ILE A 10 10.26 4.86 -5.24
C ILE A 10 11.71 4.46 -5.45
N ARG A 11 12.38 4.16 -4.34
CA ARG A 11 13.70 3.55 -4.37
C ARG A 11 13.62 2.21 -3.66
N ASP A 12 13.91 1.14 -4.38
CA ASP A 12 13.98 -0.20 -3.85
C ASP A 12 15.43 -0.66 -3.61
N ARG A 13 15.60 -1.82 -3.01
CA ARG A 13 16.91 -2.46 -2.80
C ARG A 13 17.63 -2.80 -4.10
N CYS A 14 16.91 -2.90 -5.21
CA CYS A 14 17.43 -3.22 -6.52
C CYS A 14 18.13 -2.03 -7.20
N LYS A 15 18.37 -0.94 -6.48
CA LYS A 15 18.97 0.32 -7.01
C LYS A 15 18.10 0.99 -8.10
N LYS A 16 16.87 0.56 -8.28
CA LYS A 16 15.93 1.13 -9.24
C LYS A 16 15.14 2.26 -8.57
N VAL A 17 15.07 3.40 -9.23
CA VAL A 17 14.17 4.50 -8.87
C VAL A 17 13.02 4.51 -9.87
N ARG A 18 11.79 4.37 -9.39
CA ARG A 18 10.59 4.54 -10.21
C ARG A 18 9.96 5.89 -9.87
N LYS A 19 9.63 6.66 -10.89
CA LYS A 19 8.85 7.89 -10.75
C LYS A 19 7.48 7.63 -11.34
N ILE A 20 6.43 7.76 -10.52
CA ILE A 20 5.04 7.55 -10.92
C ILE A 20 4.32 8.90 -10.84
N SER A 21 3.81 9.40 -11.95
CA SER A 21 3.02 10.62 -11.95
C SER A 21 1.65 10.40 -11.30
N TYR A 22 1.00 11.47 -10.84
CA TYR A 22 -0.37 11.37 -10.31
C TYR A 22 -1.37 10.88 -11.36
N LEU A 23 -1.13 11.19 -12.64
CA LEU A 23 -1.96 10.67 -13.74
C LEU A 23 -1.81 9.16 -13.87
N GLU A 24 -0.57 8.68 -13.90
CA GLU A 24 -0.27 7.24 -13.96
C GLU A 24 -0.79 6.50 -12.72
N LEU A 25 -0.61 7.06 -11.53
CA LEU A 25 -1.17 6.49 -10.30
C LEU A 25 -2.70 6.40 -10.39
N LYS A 26 -3.38 7.46 -10.85
CA LYS A 26 -4.83 7.48 -11.04
C LYS A 26 -5.30 6.38 -11.99
N GLN A 27 -4.59 6.17 -13.10
CA GLN A 27 -4.92 5.14 -14.09
C GLN A 27 -4.73 3.73 -13.51
N ASN A 28 -3.61 3.48 -12.85
CA ASN A 28 -3.32 2.19 -12.20
C ASN A 28 -4.37 1.86 -11.11
N VAL A 29 -4.73 2.86 -10.31
CA VAL A 29 -5.78 2.74 -9.29
C VAL A 29 -7.14 2.46 -9.92
N ALA A 30 -7.51 3.15 -11.00
CA ALA A 30 -8.79 2.96 -11.67
C ALA A 30 -8.90 1.56 -12.32
N LYS A 31 -7.81 1.07 -12.89
CA LYS A 31 -7.71 -0.27 -13.48
C LYS A 31 -7.84 -1.36 -12.41
N LEU A 32 -7.07 -1.29 -11.31
CA LEU A 32 -7.21 -2.27 -10.23
C LEU A 32 -8.58 -2.21 -9.57
N ALA A 33 -9.15 -1.00 -9.40
CA ALA A 33 -10.52 -0.87 -8.90
C ALA A 33 -11.53 -1.55 -9.82
N GLY A 34 -11.34 -1.44 -11.14
CA GLY A 34 -12.14 -2.16 -12.13
C GLY A 34 -12.04 -3.67 -12.00
N ALA A 35 -10.83 -4.19 -11.83
CA ALA A 35 -10.55 -5.60 -11.60
C ALA A 35 -11.26 -6.11 -10.32
N LEU A 36 -11.11 -5.38 -9.21
CA LEU A 36 -11.79 -5.70 -7.94
C LEU A 36 -13.31 -5.67 -8.06
N LYS A 37 -13.86 -4.66 -8.76
CA LYS A 37 -15.29 -4.54 -9.04
C LYS A 37 -15.79 -5.71 -9.88
N GLY A 38 -15.03 -6.10 -10.92
CA GLY A 38 -15.33 -7.26 -11.77
C GLY A 38 -15.36 -8.59 -10.98
N LYS A 39 -14.55 -8.70 -9.92
CA LYS A 39 -14.55 -9.82 -8.96
C LYS A 39 -15.60 -9.68 -7.84
N GLY A 40 -16.47 -8.67 -7.92
CA GLY A 40 -17.60 -8.51 -7.00
C GLY A 40 -17.30 -7.77 -5.70
N ILE A 41 -16.18 -7.05 -5.60
CA ILE A 41 -15.90 -6.15 -4.48
C ILE A 41 -16.81 -4.91 -4.58
N LYS A 42 -17.45 -4.57 -3.48
CA LYS A 42 -18.41 -3.47 -3.34
C LYS A 42 -18.04 -2.56 -2.17
N LYS A 43 -18.71 -1.40 -2.11
CA LYS A 43 -18.62 -0.50 -0.95
C LYS A 43 -18.91 -1.26 0.35
N GLY A 44 -18.03 -1.08 1.34
CA GLY A 44 -18.10 -1.73 2.65
C GLY A 44 -17.48 -3.13 2.72
N ASP A 45 -17.12 -3.76 1.60
CA ASP A 45 -16.35 -5.02 1.63
C ASP A 45 -14.95 -4.78 2.18
N ARG A 46 -14.40 -5.78 2.90
CA ARG A 46 -13.05 -5.70 3.47
C ARG A 46 -12.08 -6.44 2.57
N VAL A 47 -10.95 -5.78 2.31
CA VAL A 47 -9.85 -6.31 1.50
C VAL A 47 -8.56 -6.22 2.30
N ILE A 48 -7.91 -7.35 2.54
CA ILE A 48 -6.59 -7.38 3.16
C ILE A 48 -5.52 -7.11 2.08
N ILE A 49 -4.51 -6.32 2.43
CA ILE A 49 -3.34 -6.05 1.59
C ILE A 49 -2.12 -6.58 2.34
N TYR A 50 -1.54 -7.68 1.85
CA TYR A 50 -0.35 -8.34 2.38
C TYR A 50 0.80 -8.21 1.39
N MET A 51 1.40 -7.02 1.35
CA MET A 51 2.40 -6.63 0.38
C MET A 51 3.60 -5.94 1.03
N PRO A 52 4.79 -6.02 0.42
CA PRO A 52 5.93 -5.22 0.86
C PRO A 52 5.74 -3.74 0.47
N MET A 53 6.73 -2.89 0.81
CA MET A 53 6.76 -1.46 0.51
C MET A 53 7.01 -1.18 -0.99
N ILE A 54 6.07 -1.56 -1.82
CA ILE A 54 6.08 -1.37 -3.28
C ILE A 54 4.90 -0.49 -3.72
N PRO A 55 4.96 0.14 -4.90
CA PRO A 55 3.88 1.01 -5.41
C PRO A 55 2.55 0.31 -5.49
N GLU A 56 2.57 -0.95 -5.81
CA GLU A 56 1.39 -1.78 -5.98
C GLU A 56 0.59 -1.88 -4.66
N ALA A 57 1.26 -1.80 -3.50
CA ALA A 57 0.57 -1.70 -2.20
C ALA A 57 -0.23 -0.40 -2.08
N VAL A 58 0.34 0.72 -2.51
CA VAL A 58 -0.34 2.03 -2.53
C VAL A 58 -1.50 2.01 -3.53
N VAL A 59 -1.29 1.44 -4.72
CA VAL A 59 -2.35 1.27 -5.73
C VAL A 59 -3.51 0.44 -5.16
N ALA A 60 -3.23 -0.64 -4.43
CA ALA A 60 -4.24 -1.48 -3.79
C ALA A 60 -5.04 -0.72 -2.72
N MET A 61 -4.36 0.04 -1.84
CA MET A 61 -5.03 0.89 -0.84
C MET A 61 -5.99 1.89 -1.49
N LEU A 62 -5.52 2.59 -2.52
CA LEU A 62 -6.30 3.61 -3.22
C LEU A 62 -7.41 3.02 -4.09
N ALA A 63 -7.22 1.82 -4.66
CA ALA A 63 -8.25 1.11 -5.41
C ALA A 63 -9.43 0.69 -4.51
N CYS A 64 -9.14 0.21 -3.30
CA CYS A 64 -10.16 -0.05 -2.28
C CYS A 64 -10.90 1.24 -1.92
N ALA A 65 -10.18 2.33 -1.61
CA ALA A 65 -10.78 3.62 -1.31
C ALA A 65 -11.67 4.14 -2.45
N ARG A 66 -11.25 3.96 -3.71
CA ARG A 66 -11.99 4.35 -4.92
C ARG A 66 -13.34 3.65 -5.03
N LEU A 67 -13.42 2.40 -4.57
CA LEU A 67 -14.68 1.61 -4.54
C LEU A 67 -15.50 1.81 -3.26
N GLY A 68 -14.98 2.56 -2.27
CA GLY A 68 -15.55 2.60 -0.93
C GLY A 68 -15.43 1.28 -0.18
N ALA A 69 -14.54 0.38 -0.62
CA ALA A 69 -14.15 -0.82 0.11
C ALA A 69 -13.17 -0.45 1.23
N ILE A 70 -13.15 -1.25 2.28
CA ILE A 70 -12.35 -1.01 3.49
C ILE A 70 -11.08 -1.85 3.39
N HIS A 71 -9.93 -1.21 3.26
CA HIS A 71 -8.69 -1.96 3.24
C HIS A 71 -8.11 -2.21 4.64
N SER A 72 -7.36 -3.28 4.78
CA SER A 72 -6.54 -3.56 5.96
C SER A 72 -5.16 -3.99 5.50
N VAL A 73 -4.16 -3.14 5.69
CA VAL A 73 -2.77 -3.47 5.34
C VAL A 73 -2.14 -4.24 6.47
N VAL A 74 -1.61 -5.40 6.14
CA VAL A 74 -0.87 -6.27 7.07
C VAL A 74 0.61 -6.17 6.76
N PHE A 75 1.41 -5.86 7.77
CA PHE A 75 2.85 -5.77 7.63
C PHE A 75 3.44 -7.08 7.07
N GLY A 76 4.22 -6.97 6.01
CA GLY A 76 4.74 -8.12 5.26
C GLY A 76 5.74 -9.02 6.02
N GLY A 77 6.13 -8.66 7.23
CA GLY A 77 6.94 -9.48 8.12
C GLY A 77 6.15 -10.32 9.13
N PHE A 78 4.81 -10.26 9.09
CA PHE A 78 3.98 -11.01 10.02
C PHE A 78 3.87 -12.49 9.64
N ALA A 79 3.81 -13.34 10.67
CA ALA A 79 3.59 -14.78 10.54
C ALA A 79 2.16 -15.08 10.04
N SER A 80 1.99 -16.29 9.50
CA SER A 80 0.69 -16.77 8.99
C SER A 80 -0.44 -16.70 10.01
N SER A 81 -0.15 -17.02 11.28
CA SER A 81 -1.13 -16.94 12.39
C SER A 81 -1.65 -15.51 12.61
N GLU A 82 -0.77 -14.52 12.51
CA GLU A 82 -1.14 -13.10 12.64
C GLU A 82 -2.02 -12.63 11.49
N LEU A 83 -1.77 -13.12 10.28
CA LEU A 83 -2.59 -12.84 9.11
C LEU A 83 -3.94 -13.55 9.23
N ALA A 84 -3.99 -14.81 9.72
CA ALA A 84 -5.22 -15.58 9.91
C ALA A 84 -6.20 -14.87 10.87
N VAL A 85 -5.70 -14.40 12.02
CA VAL A 85 -6.52 -13.64 12.97
C VAL A 85 -7.19 -12.42 12.33
N ARG A 86 -6.47 -11.71 11.45
CA ARG A 86 -7.00 -10.53 10.75
C ARG A 86 -8.00 -10.89 9.66
N ILE A 87 -7.81 -12.03 8.98
CA ILE A 87 -8.77 -12.58 8.01
C ILE A 87 -10.10 -12.83 8.71
N ASP A 88 -10.05 -13.46 9.88
CA ASP A 88 -11.25 -13.80 10.66
C ASP A 88 -11.93 -12.56 11.24
N ASP A 89 -11.18 -11.68 11.91
CA ASP A 89 -11.75 -10.53 12.59
C ASP A 89 -12.45 -9.56 11.63
N CYS A 90 -11.85 -9.28 10.46
CA CYS A 90 -12.49 -8.38 9.50
C CYS A 90 -13.38 -9.09 8.48
N ASN A 91 -13.49 -10.41 8.50
CA ASN A 91 -14.19 -11.20 7.49
C ASN A 91 -13.79 -10.75 6.07
N ALA A 92 -12.50 -10.85 5.79
CA ALA A 92 -11.93 -10.35 4.54
C ALA A 92 -12.49 -11.07 3.32
N LYS A 93 -13.10 -10.32 2.40
CA LYS A 93 -13.66 -10.88 1.17
C LYS A 93 -12.60 -11.21 0.14
N ALA A 94 -11.52 -10.45 0.10
CA ALA A 94 -10.38 -10.69 -0.78
C ALA A 94 -9.06 -10.36 -0.10
N ILE A 95 -7.98 -10.95 -0.61
CA ILE A 95 -6.61 -10.62 -0.20
C ILE A 95 -5.81 -10.24 -1.44
N ILE A 96 -5.09 -9.12 -1.35
CA ILE A 96 -4.11 -8.70 -2.36
C ILE A 96 -2.73 -8.90 -1.76
N ALA A 97 -1.89 -9.71 -2.41
CA ALA A 97 -0.57 -10.06 -1.88
C ALA A 97 0.55 -9.86 -2.90
N GLY A 98 1.77 -9.66 -2.43
CA GLY A 98 2.96 -9.82 -3.24
C GLY A 98 3.42 -11.29 -3.26
N SER A 99 4.10 -11.74 -4.33
CA SER A 99 4.68 -13.08 -4.36
C SER A 99 5.82 -13.23 -3.35
N CYS A 100 6.57 -12.15 -3.11
CA CYS A 100 7.67 -12.12 -2.14
C CYS A 100 7.95 -10.71 -1.60
N GLY A 101 8.63 -10.64 -0.47
CA GLY A 101 9.26 -9.46 0.08
C GLY A 101 10.79 -9.59 0.08
N LEU A 102 11.49 -8.45 0.11
CA LEU A 102 12.94 -8.40 0.18
C LEU A 102 13.38 -8.00 1.59
N GLU A 103 14.12 -8.87 2.26
CA GLU A 103 14.75 -8.63 3.56
C GLU A 103 16.28 -8.54 3.41
N PRO A 104 17.04 -7.95 4.35
CA PRO A 104 18.48 -7.97 4.28
C PRO A 104 19.03 -9.40 4.11
N GLY A 105 19.68 -9.63 2.94
CA GLY A 105 20.33 -10.91 2.63
C GLY A 105 19.41 -12.06 2.27
N ARG A 106 18.08 -11.88 2.19
CA ARG A 106 17.14 -12.95 1.82
C ARG A 106 15.90 -12.46 1.09
N ILE A 107 15.32 -13.32 0.26
CA ILE A 107 13.98 -13.18 -0.28
C ILE A 107 13.00 -13.95 0.63
N VAL A 108 11.92 -13.32 1.02
CA VAL A 108 10.87 -13.95 1.85
C VAL A 108 9.69 -14.28 0.96
N PRO A 109 9.35 -15.56 0.74
CA PRO A 109 8.18 -15.94 -0.05
C PRO A 109 6.91 -15.63 0.75
N TYR A 110 6.04 -14.76 0.21
CA TYR A 110 4.79 -14.39 0.89
C TYR A 110 3.65 -15.37 0.60
N LYS A 111 3.66 -15.99 -0.58
CA LYS A 111 2.57 -16.90 -0.97
C LYS A 111 2.41 -18.10 -0.04
N PRO A 112 3.46 -18.82 0.39
CA PRO A 112 3.32 -19.90 1.38
C PRO A 112 2.73 -19.42 2.71
N LEU A 113 3.13 -18.21 3.18
CA LEU A 113 2.58 -17.62 4.41
C LEU A 113 1.09 -17.27 4.26
N LEU A 114 0.71 -16.75 3.08
CA LEU A 114 -0.68 -16.49 2.75
C LEU A 114 -1.52 -17.77 2.72
N ASP A 115 -1.03 -18.81 2.08
CA ASP A 115 -1.74 -20.09 1.97
C ASP A 115 -1.94 -20.74 3.33
N GLU A 116 -0.92 -20.72 4.16
CA GLU A 116 -1.01 -21.20 5.54
C GLU A 116 -2.00 -20.35 6.36
N ALA A 117 -1.96 -19.02 6.25
CA ALA A 117 -2.90 -18.14 6.92
C ALA A 117 -4.34 -18.41 6.54
N ILE A 118 -4.63 -18.59 5.25
CA ILE A 118 -5.97 -18.93 4.76
C ILE A 118 -6.37 -20.32 5.27
N SER A 119 -5.44 -21.27 5.38
CA SER A 119 -5.71 -22.59 5.96
C SER A 119 -6.10 -22.51 7.42
N LEU A 120 -5.38 -21.70 8.21
CA LEU A 120 -5.59 -21.50 9.65
C LEU A 120 -6.87 -20.71 9.98
N ALA A 121 -7.22 -19.74 9.17
CA ALA A 121 -8.39 -18.89 9.38
C ALA A 121 -9.70 -19.70 9.31
N GLU A 122 -10.69 -19.34 10.12
CA GLU A 122 -12.06 -19.91 10.05
C GLU A 122 -12.80 -19.36 8.83
N HIS A 123 -12.74 -18.03 8.64
CA HIS A 123 -13.26 -17.37 7.45
C HIS A 123 -12.34 -17.58 6.24
N LYS A 124 -12.93 -17.83 5.07
CA LYS A 124 -12.18 -17.99 3.82
C LYS A 124 -12.48 -16.83 2.88
N PRO A 125 -11.46 -16.10 2.41
CA PRO A 125 -11.67 -15.08 1.39
C PRO A 125 -12.15 -15.71 0.08
N ASP A 126 -12.98 -14.99 -0.67
CA ASP A 126 -13.54 -15.47 -1.95
C ASP A 126 -12.41 -15.68 -2.99
N PHE A 127 -11.39 -14.81 -2.98
CA PHE A 127 -10.25 -14.89 -3.90
C PHE A 127 -9.03 -14.13 -3.40
N CYS A 128 -7.90 -14.41 -4.04
CA CYS A 128 -6.64 -13.67 -3.85
C CYS A 128 -6.15 -13.08 -5.18
N ILE A 129 -5.53 -11.89 -5.13
CA ILE A 129 -4.79 -11.29 -6.25
C ILE A 129 -3.32 -11.26 -5.86
N VAL A 130 -2.46 -11.85 -6.68
CA VAL A 130 -1.03 -11.97 -6.39
C VAL A 130 -0.22 -11.14 -7.40
N TYR A 131 0.49 -10.13 -6.91
CA TYR A 131 1.47 -9.39 -7.69
C TYR A 131 2.76 -10.19 -7.77
N GLN A 132 3.09 -10.67 -8.99
CA GLN A 132 4.28 -11.48 -9.25
C GLN A 132 5.52 -10.61 -9.38
N ARG A 133 6.46 -10.76 -8.46
CA ARG A 133 7.75 -10.09 -8.49
C ARG A 133 8.78 -10.91 -9.27
N GLU A 134 9.70 -10.20 -9.95
CA GLU A 134 10.76 -10.84 -10.74
C GLU A 134 11.72 -11.65 -9.86
N GLU A 135 11.92 -11.22 -8.61
CA GLU A 135 12.86 -11.83 -7.67
C GLU A 135 12.43 -13.23 -7.22
N LEU A 136 11.12 -13.47 -7.13
CA LEU A 136 10.54 -14.77 -6.81
C LEU A 136 9.07 -14.79 -7.22
N ARG A 137 8.75 -15.59 -8.23
CA ARG A 137 7.37 -15.86 -8.61
C ARG A 137 6.76 -16.91 -7.69
N ALA A 138 5.46 -16.87 -7.53
CA ALA A 138 4.69 -17.80 -6.72
C ALA A 138 3.76 -18.64 -7.59
N ASP A 139 3.54 -19.88 -7.21
CA ASP A 139 2.51 -20.73 -7.80
C ASP A 139 1.13 -20.25 -7.35
N LEU A 140 0.19 -20.16 -8.28
CA LEU A 140 -1.18 -19.73 -8.05
C LEU A 140 -2.11 -20.94 -7.94
N ILE A 141 -3.00 -20.94 -6.95
CA ILE A 141 -4.02 -21.97 -6.79
C ILE A 141 -5.20 -21.63 -7.72
N GLU A 142 -5.46 -22.53 -8.67
CA GLU A 142 -6.55 -22.37 -9.63
C GLU A 142 -7.91 -22.19 -8.94
N GLY A 143 -8.71 -21.28 -9.45
CA GLY A 143 -10.04 -20.95 -8.93
C GLY A 143 -10.03 -19.99 -7.74
N ARG A 144 -8.91 -19.83 -7.02
CA ARG A 144 -8.77 -18.92 -5.89
C ARG A 144 -7.86 -17.73 -6.18
N ASP A 145 -6.70 -17.99 -6.80
CA ASP A 145 -5.65 -16.99 -6.97
C ASP A 145 -5.62 -16.47 -8.41
N PHE A 146 -5.48 -15.16 -8.55
CA PHE A 146 -5.40 -14.48 -9.84
C PHE A 146 -4.08 -13.70 -9.94
N ASP A 147 -3.42 -13.76 -11.09
CA ASP A 147 -2.27 -12.89 -11.35
C ASP A 147 -2.74 -11.43 -11.46
N TRP A 148 -2.03 -10.54 -10.78
CA TRP A 148 -2.34 -9.11 -10.78
C TRP A 148 -2.31 -8.51 -12.19
N ASN A 149 -1.25 -8.80 -12.95
CA ASN A 149 -1.06 -8.17 -14.25
C ASN A 149 -2.10 -8.64 -15.25
N ASP A 150 -2.41 -9.94 -15.25
CA ASP A 150 -3.45 -10.50 -16.13
C ASP A 150 -4.80 -9.89 -15.80
N LEU A 151 -5.18 -9.90 -14.53
CA LEU A 151 -6.46 -9.39 -14.07
C LEU A 151 -6.64 -7.88 -14.36
N VAL A 152 -5.58 -7.08 -14.13
CA VAL A 152 -5.61 -5.63 -14.36
C VAL A 152 -5.59 -5.30 -15.86
N SER A 153 -4.91 -6.09 -16.69
CA SER A 153 -4.85 -5.86 -18.14
C SER A 153 -6.21 -6.00 -18.82
N GLU A 154 -7.03 -6.92 -18.33
CA GLU A 154 -8.37 -7.21 -18.85
C GLU A 154 -9.47 -6.30 -18.28
N ALA A 155 -9.18 -5.59 -17.20
CA ALA A 155 -10.18 -4.79 -16.51
C ALA A 155 -10.45 -3.45 -17.20
N ASP A 156 -11.69 -3.00 -17.15
CA ASP A 156 -12.03 -1.60 -17.42
C ASP A 156 -11.72 -0.70 -16.23
N GLU A 157 -11.51 0.58 -16.46
CA GLU A 157 -11.34 1.55 -15.38
C GLU A 157 -12.67 1.72 -14.62
N ALA A 158 -12.63 1.63 -13.28
CA ALA A 158 -13.80 1.93 -12.45
C ALA A 158 -13.86 3.41 -12.07
N ASP A 159 -15.06 3.98 -12.03
CA ASP A 159 -15.29 5.30 -11.44
C ASP A 159 -15.21 5.28 -9.91
N CYS A 160 -15.08 6.49 -9.32
CA CYS A 160 -15.12 6.63 -7.86
C CYS A 160 -16.55 6.39 -7.34
N VAL A 161 -16.67 5.57 -6.33
CA VAL A 161 -17.93 5.38 -5.60
C VAL A 161 -18.07 6.49 -4.55
N PRO A 162 -19.19 7.21 -4.49
CA PRO A 162 -19.43 8.22 -3.47
C PRO A 162 -19.45 7.60 -2.06
N VAL A 163 -18.73 8.24 -1.14
CA VAL A 163 -18.68 7.87 0.28
C VAL A 163 -19.00 9.07 1.15
N ARG A 164 -19.52 8.81 2.34
CA ARG A 164 -19.76 9.83 3.38
C ARG A 164 -18.51 10.02 4.21
N GLY A 165 -18.41 11.13 4.93
CA GLY A 165 -17.27 11.42 5.80
C GLY A 165 -17.07 10.41 6.93
N GLU A 166 -18.16 9.81 7.42
CA GLU A 166 -18.16 8.77 8.45
C GLU A 166 -17.93 7.34 7.92
N ASP A 167 -18.00 7.12 6.60
CA ASP A 167 -17.76 5.79 6.03
C ASP A 167 -16.32 5.33 6.35
N PRO A 168 -16.12 4.05 6.71
CA PRO A 168 -14.80 3.51 6.97
C PRO A 168 -13.89 3.55 5.75
N LEU A 169 -12.63 3.97 5.95
CA LEU A 169 -11.58 3.93 4.93
C LEU A 169 -10.70 2.69 5.08
N TYR A 170 -10.25 2.44 6.31
CA TYR A 170 -9.40 1.29 6.59
C TYR A 170 -9.58 0.76 8.02
N ILE A 171 -9.11 -0.47 8.23
CA ILE A 171 -8.93 -1.09 9.53
C ILE A 171 -7.43 -1.28 9.75
N LEU A 172 -6.91 -0.73 10.84
CA LEU A 172 -5.52 -0.91 11.24
C LEU A 172 -5.46 -1.63 12.59
N TYR A 173 -4.75 -2.76 12.62
CA TYR A 173 -4.60 -3.55 13.82
C TYR A 173 -3.45 -3.07 14.68
N THR A 174 -3.73 -2.88 15.96
CA THR A 174 -2.73 -2.57 16.98
C THR A 174 -2.53 -3.76 17.90
N SER A 175 -1.32 -3.86 18.52
CA SER A 175 -1.08 -4.82 19.58
C SER A 175 -1.99 -4.50 20.76
N GLY A 176 -3.01 -5.35 20.98
CA GLY A 176 -3.92 -5.18 22.11
C GLY A 176 -3.21 -5.47 23.44
N THR A 177 -3.60 -4.77 24.51
CA THR A 177 -3.11 -5.02 25.89
C THR A 177 -3.46 -6.42 26.39
N THR A 178 -4.39 -7.12 25.74
CA THR A 178 -4.86 -8.47 26.07
C THR A 178 -4.24 -9.56 25.20
N GLY A 179 -3.24 -9.24 24.37
CA GLY A 179 -2.59 -10.20 23.46
C GLY A 179 -3.35 -10.44 22.15
N GLN A 180 -4.61 -10.02 22.04
CA GLN A 180 -5.37 -10.10 20.79
C GLN A 180 -5.27 -8.78 20.02
N PRO A 181 -4.99 -8.80 18.70
CA PRO A 181 -5.00 -7.61 17.87
C PRO A 181 -6.36 -6.90 17.93
N LYS A 182 -6.33 -5.57 18.02
CA LYS A 182 -7.55 -4.74 17.99
C LYS A 182 -7.60 -3.95 16.70
N GLY A 183 -8.64 -4.14 15.91
CA GLY A 183 -8.90 -3.39 14.68
C GLY A 183 -9.42 -1.98 14.98
N VAL A 184 -8.63 -0.96 14.63
CA VAL A 184 -9.03 0.45 14.71
C VAL A 184 -9.58 0.87 13.36
N ILE A 185 -10.87 1.23 13.33
CA ILE A 185 -11.54 1.73 12.13
C ILE A 185 -11.26 3.22 11.98
N ARG A 186 -10.81 3.63 10.81
CA ARG A 186 -10.56 5.02 10.47
C ARG A 186 -11.58 5.52 9.44
N PRO A 187 -12.39 6.55 9.77
CA PRO A 187 -13.34 7.14 8.81
C PRO A 187 -12.63 8.03 7.78
N VAL A 188 -13.23 8.17 6.60
CA VAL A 188 -12.66 8.94 5.47
C VAL A 188 -12.50 10.42 5.80
N GLY A 189 -13.59 11.10 6.18
CA GLY A 189 -13.64 12.55 6.26
C GLY A 189 -12.74 13.13 7.32
N GLY A 190 -12.89 12.68 8.58
CA GLY A 190 -12.07 13.17 9.70
C GLY A 190 -10.58 12.91 9.49
N HIS A 191 -10.23 11.77 8.87
CA HIS A 191 -8.85 11.44 8.55
C HIS A 191 -8.26 12.42 7.53
N LEU A 192 -8.93 12.65 6.40
CA LEU A 192 -8.44 13.55 5.35
C LEU A 192 -8.34 15.01 5.82
N VAL A 193 -9.32 15.48 6.61
CA VAL A 193 -9.26 16.84 7.18
C VAL A 193 -8.06 16.98 8.10
N SER A 194 -7.85 16.04 9.01
CA SER A 194 -6.71 16.03 9.94
C SER A 194 -5.38 16.03 9.19
N LEU A 195 -5.24 15.15 8.17
CA LEU A 195 -4.01 15.05 7.40
C LEU A 195 -3.70 16.32 6.59
N ASN A 196 -4.69 16.89 5.93
CA ASN A 196 -4.50 18.14 5.19
C ASN A 196 -4.10 19.30 6.13
N TRP A 197 -4.70 19.35 7.33
CA TRP A 197 -4.35 20.34 8.32
C TRP A 197 -2.91 20.15 8.84
N THR A 198 -2.49 18.91 9.15
CA THR A 198 -1.16 18.62 9.68
C THR A 198 -0.06 18.88 8.66
N MET A 199 -0.26 18.53 7.39
CA MET A 199 0.71 18.80 6.33
C MET A 199 0.99 20.30 6.22
N LYS A 200 -0.05 21.12 6.26
CA LYS A 200 0.07 22.57 6.13
C LYS A 200 0.58 23.26 7.40
N ASN A 201 0.03 22.92 8.58
CA ASN A 201 0.24 23.72 9.79
C ASN A 201 1.29 23.14 10.74
N PHE A 202 1.59 21.85 10.63
CA PHE A 202 2.58 21.19 11.47
C PHE A 202 3.88 20.92 10.72
N TYR A 203 3.79 20.42 9.49
CA TYR A 203 4.97 20.12 8.67
C TYR A 203 5.38 21.27 7.74
N ASP A 204 4.55 22.29 7.57
CA ASP A 204 4.76 23.43 6.65
C ASP A 204 5.08 22.99 5.22
N ILE A 205 4.39 21.95 4.74
CA ILE A 205 4.58 21.34 3.43
C ILE A 205 3.53 21.85 2.45
N HIS A 206 3.99 22.28 1.27
CA HIS A 206 3.19 22.87 0.22
C HIS A 206 3.09 21.98 -1.03
N PRO A 207 2.07 22.18 -1.87
CA PRO A 207 1.94 21.43 -3.13
C PRO A 207 3.18 21.55 -4.02
N GLY A 208 3.67 20.39 -4.49
CA GLY A 208 4.85 20.30 -5.35
C GLY A 208 6.16 20.02 -4.61
N GLU A 209 6.17 20.11 -3.28
CA GLU A 209 7.33 19.71 -2.49
C GLU A 209 7.43 18.20 -2.34
N VAL A 210 8.59 17.73 -1.91
CA VAL A 210 8.85 16.29 -1.66
C VAL A 210 8.76 16.03 -0.17
N PHE A 211 7.95 15.05 0.20
CA PHE A 211 7.76 14.62 1.58
C PHE A 211 8.09 13.14 1.74
N TRP A 212 8.90 12.79 2.72
CA TRP A 212 9.21 11.42 3.06
C TRP A 212 8.98 11.11 4.53
N ALA A 213 8.04 10.22 4.79
CA ALA A 213 7.90 9.58 6.10
C ALA A 213 8.64 8.24 6.06
N ALA A 214 9.74 8.14 6.81
CA ALA A 214 10.56 6.93 6.90
C ALA A 214 9.85 5.85 7.76
N SER A 215 8.73 5.33 7.26
CA SER A 215 7.87 4.36 7.90
C SER A 215 7.43 3.28 6.90
N ASP A 216 6.55 2.39 7.31
CA ASP A 216 5.97 1.33 6.49
C ASP A 216 4.46 1.51 6.39
N VAL A 217 3.87 1.20 5.22
CA VAL A 217 2.42 1.30 4.97
C VAL A 217 1.59 0.36 5.85
N GLY A 218 2.19 -0.65 6.46
CA GLY A 218 1.55 -1.49 7.47
C GLY A 218 1.29 -0.80 8.81
N TRP A 219 1.82 0.42 9.03
CA TRP A 219 1.68 1.19 10.26
C TRP A 219 0.87 2.47 10.04
N VAL A 220 0.30 3.03 11.12
CA VAL A 220 -0.52 4.25 11.06
C VAL A 220 0.22 5.44 10.44
N VAL A 221 1.51 5.58 10.73
CA VAL A 221 2.35 6.64 10.14
C VAL A 221 2.49 6.45 8.63
N GLY A 222 2.69 5.21 8.17
CA GLY A 222 2.78 4.90 6.75
C GLY A 222 1.47 5.17 6.00
N HIS A 223 0.33 4.70 6.52
CA HIS A 223 -0.98 5.04 5.96
C HIS A 223 -1.15 6.55 5.83
N SER A 224 -0.90 7.27 6.91
CA SER A 224 -1.14 8.70 7.00
C SER A 224 -0.16 9.50 6.13
N TYR A 225 1.15 9.28 6.30
CA TYR A 225 2.18 10.20 5.83
C TYR A 225 3.05 9.67 4.68
N ILE A 226 2.85 8.43 4.23
CA ILE A 226 3.37 7.95 2.95
C ILE A 226 2.28 8.04 1.88
N VAL A 227 1.02 7.68 2.22
CA VAL A 227 -0.05 7.54 1.23
C VAL A 227 -0.98 8.75 1.24
N TYR A 228 -1.82 8.90 2.28
CA TYR A 228 -2.97 9.81 2.20
C TYR A 228 -2.58 11.29 2.30
N ALA A 229 -1.75 11.68 3.27
CA ALA A 229 -1.41 13.08 3.49
C ALA A 229 -0.66 13.73 2.32
N PRO A 230 0.41 13.13 1.77
CA PRO A 230 1.10 13.69 0.62
C PRO A 230 0.19 13.82 -0.61
N LEU A 231 -0.63 12.79 -0.88
CA LEU A 231 -1.51 12.80 -2.05
C LEU A 231 -2.61 13.86 -1.94
N VAL A 232 -3.23 14.02 -0.76
CA VAL A 232 -4.24 15.06 -0.52
C VAL A 232 -3.62 16.46 -0.61
N SER A 233 -2.40 16.62 -0.12
CA SER A 233 -1.69 17.91 -0.14
C SER A 233 -1.07 18.24 -1.50
N GLY A 234 -1.07 17.30 -2.44
CA GLY A 234 -0.49 17.51 -3.77
C GLY A 234 1.03 17.58 -3.78
N THR A 235 1.67 16.84 -2.89
CA THR A 235 3.13 16.75 -2.76
C THR A 235 3.66 15.48 -3.40
N THR A 236 4.97 15.40 -3.63
CA THR A 236 5.62 14.16 -4.01
C THR A 236 5.86 13.31 -2.77
N SER A 237 5.35 12.08 -2.75
CA SER A 237 5.63 11.11 -1.68
C SER A 237 6.78 10.20 -2.06
N VAL A 238 7.64 9.89 -1.11
CA VAL A 238 8.72 8.91 -1.27
C VAL A 238 8.31 7.60 -0.60
N LEU A 239 8.31 6.52 -1.39
CA LEU A 239 8.14 5.15 -0.91
C LEU A 239 9.48 4.42 -1.02
N PHE A 240 9.96 3.84 0.07
CA PHE A 240 11.25 3.17 0.13
C PHE A 240 11.11 1.73 0.62
N GLU A 241 11.42 0.76 -0.26
CA GLU A 241 11.50 -0.65 0.12
C GLU A 241 12.86 -0.94 0.76
N GLY A 242 12.99 -0.63 2.05
CA GLY A 242 14.25 -0.87 2.77
C GLY A 242 14.10 -0.56 4.25
N LYS A 243 15.12 -0.94 5.01
CA LYS A 243 15.20 -0.70 6.45
C LYS A 243 16.31 0.30 6.76
N PRO A 244 16.27 1.01 7.89
CA PRO A 244 17.32 1.97 8.28
C PRO A 244 18.68 1.32 8.48
N VAL A 245 18.70 0.00 8.74
CA VAL A 245 19.93 -0.78 8.94
C VAL A 245 19.95 -1.97 8.00
N GLY A 246 21.08 -2.27 7.39
CA GLY A 246 21.28 -3.45 6.52
C GLY A 246 20.74 -3.31 5.09
N THR A 247 20.45 -2.07 4.59
CA THR A 247 20.01 -1.83 3.21
C THR A 247 20.75 -0.67 2.49
N PRO A 248 22.00 -0.82 2.05
CA PRO A 248 22.98 -1.82 2.45
C PRO A 248 23.62 -1.54 3.82
N ASP A 249 23.55 -0.30 4.33
CA ASP A 249 24.17 0.17 5.55
C ASP A 249 23.35 1.28 6.25
N ALA A 250 23.81 1.77 7.40
CA ALA A 250 23.13 2.83 8.17
C ALA A 250 23.09 4.20 7.48
N GLY A 251 23.87 4.43 6.43
CA GLY A 251 23.87 5.67 5.65
C GLY A 251 22.77 5.76 4.59
N THR A 252 21.98 4.68 4.39
CA THR A 252 21.01 4.61 3.28
C THR A 252 19.95 5.69 3.35
N PHE A 253 19.39 5.96 4.53
CA PHE A 253 18.37 7.00 4.67
C PHE A 253 18.92 8.39 4.34
N TRP A 254 20.15 8.68 4.71
CA TRP A 254 20.81 9.94 4.37
C TRP A 254 21.04 10.07 2.87
N ARG A 255 21.41 8.99 2.17
CA ARG A 255 21.51 8.99 0.70
C ARG A 255 20.15 9.19 0.03
N VAL A 256 19.08 8.58 0.53
CA VAL A 256 17.72 8.82 0.02
C VAL A 256 17.34 10.30 0.19
N ILE A 257 17.62 10.88 1.35
CA ILE A 257 17.37 12.30 1.63
C ILE A 257 18.15 13.18 0.65
N SER A 258 19.44 12.96 0.49
CA SER A 258 20.27 13.80 -0.40
C SER A 258 19.87 13.67 -1.86
N CYS A 259 19.46 12.47 -2.31
CA CYS A 259 19.07 12.24 -3.71
C CYS A 259 17.65 12.72 -4.06
N LEU A 260 16.71 12.64 -3.13
CA LEU A 260 15.28 12.83 -3.44
C LEU A 260 14.67 14.08 -2.82
N LEU A 261 15.25 14.61 -1.73
CA LEU A 261 14.69 15.74 -1.00
C LEU A 261 15.44 17.05 -1.28
N TYR A 262 16.68 16.98 -1.78
CA TYR A 262 17.47 18.16 -2.16
C TYR A 262 17.33 18.45 -3.65
N THR A 263 16.37 19.31 -4.01
CA THR A 263 16.16 19.98 -5.29
C THR A 263 15.78 19.13 -6.51
N SER A 264 15.03 19.76 -7.42
CA SER A 264 14.64 19.22 -8.73
C SER A 264 15.82 18.96 -9.68
N ASP A 265 17.00 19.51 -9.38
CA ASP A 265 18.18 19.44 -10.24
C ASP A 265 19.19 18.35 -9.82
N ALA A 266 19.15 17.91 -8.53
CA ALA A 266 20.02 16.85 -8.05
C ALA A 266 19.54 15.42 -8.41
N ALA A 267 18.34 15.28 -8.98
CA ALA A 267 17.80 13.99 -9.39
C ALA A 267 18.40 13.46 -10.70
N ASP A 268 19.05 14.31 -11.48
CA ASP A 268 19.66 13.93 -12.74
C ASP A 268 21.10 13.41 -12.57
N ASP A 269 21.70 13.62 -11.39
CA ASP A 269 23.08 13.22 -11.07
C ASP A 269 23.18 11.96 -10.16
N CYS A 270 22.09 11.24 -9.88
CA CYS A 270 22.07 10.06 -9.01
C CYS A 270 21.88 8.74 -9.75
#